data_b4572716a2304da7fc2f11d60e601ee7
#
_entry.id   b4572716a2304da7fc2f11d60e601ee7
#
_cell.length_a   1.000
_cell.length_b   1.000
_cell.length_c   1.000
_cell.angle_alpha   90.00
_cell.angle_beta   90.00
_cell.angle_gamma   90.00
#
_symmetry.space_group_name_H-M   'P 1'
#
loop_
_entity.id
_entity.type
_entity.pdbx_description
1 polymer ?
#
loop_
_entity_poly.entity_id
_entity_poly.type
_entity_poly.pdbx_seq_one_letter_code
_entity_poly.pdbx_strand_id
1 'polypeptide(L)'
;VRDEKSLAKVNDTWKGFLQSGVVVELQEDTNTMQKKIGLESSGARVSVEKIPGGFHARLDYPSYELGFEVEVKLYDDGSITAYIPENSIYENAENKKIGNIYLFPLLGNTKLGEVDGYMFVPDGNGALIYLDDKEGRFDSGYVQKVYGSDVGVGESYVLSLLWSQYETH
;
A
#
# COMPACT_ATOMS: atom_id res chain seq x y z
N VAL A 1 0.52 -6.84 -11.33
CA VAL A 1 1.35 -7.26 -12.48
C VAL A 1 1.20 -8.76 -12.63
N ARG A 2 0.80 -9.22 -13.80
CA ARG A 2 0.45 -10.63 -14.06
C ARG A 2 1.44 -11.35 -14.98
N ASP A 3 2.45 -10.64 -15.46
CA ASP A 3 3.41 -11.17 -16.41
C ASP A 3 4.70 -11.57 -15.69
N GLU A 4 5.01 -12.86 -15.71
CA GLU A 4 6.22 -13.42 -15.10
C GLU A 4 7.51 -12.82 -15.65
N LYS A 5 7.53 -12.43 -16.94
CA LYS A 5 8.70 -11.82 -17.56
C LYS A 5 8.95 -10.40 -17.03
N SER A 6 7.89 -9.67 -16.73
CA SER A 6 7.97 -8.34 -16.11
C SER A 6 8.40 -8.46 -14.66
N LEU A 7 7.86 -9.42 -13.91
CA LEU A 7 8.25 -9.70 -12.52
C LEU A 7 9.72 -10.12 -12.39
N ALA A 8 10.26 -10.84 -13.38
CA ALA A 8 11.66 -11.27 -13.34
C ALA A 8 12.68 -10.11 -13.40
N LYS A 9 12.25 -8.95 -13.87
CA LYS A 9 13.09 -7.74 -13.98
C LYS A 9 13.06 -6.84 -12.75
N VAL A 10 12.22 -7.17 -11.77
CA VAL A 10 12.00 -6.33 -10.57
C VAL A 10 12.74 -6.93 -9.39
N ASN A 11 13.24 -6.11 -8.49
CA ASN A 11 13.84 -6.58 -7.24
C ASN A 11 12.78 -7.18 -6.30
N ASP A 12 13.22 -7.96 -5.32
CA ASP A 12 12.30 -8.72 -4.47
C ASP A 12 11.36 -7.84 -3.61
N THR A 13 11.79 -6.64 -3.24
CA THR A 13 10.94 -5.67 -2.55
C THR A 13 9.76 -5.27 -3.42
N TRP A 14 10.03 -4.89 -4.65
CA TRP A 14 8.98 -4.50 -5.60
C TRP A 14 8.10 -5.68 -6.01
N LYS A 15 8.65 -6.90 -6.11
CA LYS A 15 7.83 -8.10 -6.31
C LYS A 15 6.80 -8.26 -5.21
N GLY A 16 7.21 -8.04 -3.94
CA GLY A 16 6.29 -8.06 -2.81
C GLY A 16 5.12 -7.09 -2.98
N PHE A 17 5.40 -5.84 -3.41
CA PHE A 17 4.35 -4.85 -3.69
C PHE A 17 3.46 -5.23 -4.87
N LEU A 18 4.04 -5.76 -5.95
CA LEU A 18 3.33 -6.11 -7.18
C LEU A 18 2.43 -7.34 -7.02
N GLN A 19 2.74 -8.23 -6.11
CA GLN A 19 2.04 -9.49 -5.90
C GLN A 19 1.12 -9.49 -4.68
N SER A 20 1.21 -8.47 -3.83
CA SER A 20 0.49 -8.43 -2.57
C SER A 20 -0.51 -7.28 -2.51
N GLY A 21 -1.74 -7.57 -2.12
CA GLY A 21 -2.73 -6.53 -1.77
C GLY A 21 -2.44 -5.85 -0.44
N VAL A 22 -1.59 -6.47 0.40
CA VAL A 22 -1.17 -5.92 1.68
C VAL A 22 0.33 -6.13 1.84
N VAL A 23 1.05 -5.09 2.21
CA VAL A 23 2.47 -5.15 2.56
C VAL A 23 2.67 -4.55 3.93
N VAL A 24 3.41 -5.24 4.78
CA VAL A 24 3.76 -4.75 6.12
C VAL A 24 5.22 -4.35 6.13
N GLU A 25 5.50 -3.19 6.68
CA GLU A 25 6.85 -2.75 6.98
C GLU A 25 7.13 -3.00 8.46
N LEU A 26 8.14 -3.82 8.71
CA LEU A 26 8.55 -4.19 10.05
C LEU A 26 9.59 -3.23 10.57
N GLN A 27 9.42 -2.81 11.81
CA GLN A 27 10.44 -2.13 12.59
C GLN A 27 11.09 -3.15 13.54
N GLU A 28 12.39 -3.32 13.44
CA GLU A 28 13.19 -4.15 14.33
C GLU A 28 14.09 -3.24 15.18
N ASP A 29 14.18 -3.49 16.49
CA ASP A 29 14.86 -2.63 17.46
C ASP A 29 16.34 -2.31 17.14
N THR A 30 16.99 -3.17 16.39
CA THR A 30 18.43 -3.07 16.08
C THR A 30 18.73 -2.64 14.65
N ASN A 31 17.71 -2.49 13.81
CA ASN A 31 17.92 -2.27 12.38
C ASN A 31 17.23 -1.01 11.91
N THR A 32 18.00 -0.06 11.40
CA THR A 32 17.47 1.14 10.75
C THR A 32 16.85 0.86 9.38
N MET A 33 17.09 -0.33 8.81
CA MET A 33 16.49 -0.76 7.56
C MET A 33 15.19 -1.50 7.82
N GLN A 34 14.10 -0.86 7.50
CA GLN A 34 12.75 -1.41 7.60
C GLN A 34 12.55 -2.51 6.56
N LYS A 35 12.20 -3.70 7.04
CA LYS A 35 11.93 -4.84 6.18
C LYS A 35 10.49 -4.82 5.71
N LYS A 36 10.27 -4.81 4.40
CA LYS A 36 8.94 -4.91 3.81
C LYS A 36 8.61 -6.36 3.47
N ILE A 37 7.48 -6.84 3.96
CA ILE A 37 7.01 -8.21 3.77
C ILE A 37 5.62 -8.20 3.10
N GLY A 38 5.51 -8.94 2.01
CA GLY A 38 4.24 -9.22 1.35
C GLY A 38 3.59 -10.50 1.89
N LEU A 39 2.37 -10.78 1.47
CA LEU A 39 1.61 -11.95 1.94
C LEU A 39 2.32 -13.27 1.59
N GLU A 40 2.71 -13.44 0.34
CA GLU A 40 3.34 -14.69 -0.13
C GLU A 40 4.75 -14.86 0.42
N SER A 41 5.57 -13.82 0.33
CA SER A 41 6.99 -13.87 0.73
C SER A 41 7.20 -14.07 2.23
N SER A 42 6.20 -13.74 3.05
CA SER A 42 6.25 -13.89 4.51
C SER A 42 5.68 -15.20 5.03
N GLY A 43 5.04 -16.01 4.15
CA GLY A 43 4.27 -17.16 4.58
C GLY A 43 3.04 -16.79 5.39
N ALA A 44 2.44 -15.64 5.13
CA ALA A 44 1.24 -15.18 5.81
C ALA A 44 0.08 -16.16 5.60
N ARG A 45 -0.71 -16.34 6.65
CA ARG A 45 -1.98 -17.07 6.58
C ARG A 45 -3.08 -16.04 6.39
N VAL A 46 -3.85 -16.21 5.31
CA VAL A 46 -4.96 -15.31 4.98
C VAL A 46 -6.25 -16.10 4.95
N SER A 47 -7.24 -15.65 5.72
CA SER A 47 -8.62 -16.11 5.59
C SER A 47 -9.48 -14.95 5.14
N VAL A 48 -10.38 -15.22 4.17
CA VAL A 48 -11.25 -14.20 3.60
C VAL A 48 -12.69 -14.66 3.73
N GLU A 49 -13.53 -13.78 4.28
CA GLU A 49 -14.98 -13.97 4.39
C GLU A 49 -15.68 -12.90 3.55
N LYS A 50 -16.69 -13.32 2.79
CA LYS A 50 -17.51 -12.42 2.02
C LYS A 50 -18.56 -11.76 2.93
N ILE A 51 -18.63 -10.44 2.89
CA ILE A 51 -19.64 -9.65 3.59
C ILE A 51 -20.49 -8.86 2.58
N PRO A 52 -21.64 -8.31 2.97
CA PRO A 52 -22.43 -7.45 2.09
C PRO A 52 -21.62 -6.27 1.57
N GLY A 53 -21.53 -6.16 0.24
CA GLY A 53 -20.78 -5.11 -0.44
C GLY A 53 -19.27 -5.26 -0.40
N GLY A 54 -18.70 -6.38 0.12
CA GLY A 54 -17.26 -6.46 0.22
C GLY A 54 -16.73 -7.77 0.78
N PHE A 55 -15.61 -7.67 1.50
CA PHE A 55 -15.01 -8.80 2.19
C PHE A 55 -14.31 -8.37 3.48
N HIS A 56 -14.18 -9.31 4.37
CA HIS A 56 -13.38 -9.23 5.58
C HIS A 56 -12.23 -10.24 5.49
N ALA A 57 -11.03 -9.80 5.74
CA ALA A 57 -9.83 -10.63 5.66
C ALA A 57 -9.08 -10.59 6.99
N ARG A 58 -8.68 -11.76 7.47
CA ARG A 58 -7.76 -11.91 8.59
C ARG A 58 -6.39 -12.31 8.07
N LEU A 59 -5.38 -11.59 8.49
CA LEU A 59 -4.00 -11.78 8.10
C LEU A 59 -3.15 -12.10 9.33
N ASP A 60 -2.56 -13.28 9.33
CA ASP A 60 -1.61 -13.71 10.34
C ASP A 60 -0.22 -13.88 9.72
N TYR A 61 0.79 -13.36 10.37
CA TYR A 61 2.21 -13.50 10.00
C TYR A 61 2.96 -14.29 11.09
N PRO A 62 2.85 -15.63 11.09
CA PRO A 62 3.32 -16.44 12.22
C PRO A 62 4.80 -16.29 12.50
N SER A 63 5.64 -16.16 11.46
CA SER A 63 7.09 -15.98 11.60
C SER A 63 7.49 -14.65 12.22
N TYR A 64 6.55 -13.73 12.34
CA TYR A 64 6.74 -12.39 12.88
C TYR A 64 5.90 -12.13 14.13
N GLU A 65 5.06 -13.09 14.50
CA GLU A 65 4.14 -13.03 15.66
C GLU A 65 3.25 -11.79 15.66
N LEU A 66 2.76 -11.41 14.49
CA LEU A 66 1.87 -10.27 14.30
C LEU A 66 0.72 -10.61 13.34
N GLY A 67 -0.33 -9.82 13.42
CA GLY A 67 -1.46 -9.93 12.50
C GLY A 67 -2.49 -8.84 12.74
N PHE A 68 -3.46 -8.78 11.84
CA PHE A 68 -4.56 -7.82 11.87
C PHE A 68 -5.67 -8.25 10.93
N GLU A 69 -6.78 -7.55 11.00
CA GLU A 69 -7.92 -7.75 10.10
C GLU A 69 -8.09 -6.56 9.18
N VAL A 70 -8.61 -6.82 7.99
CA VAL A 70 -8.91 -5.78 6.98
C VAL A 70 -10.34 -5.99 6.50
N GLU A 71 -11.15 -4.94 6.57
CA GLU A 71 -12.47 -4.92 5.96
C GLU A 71 -12.45 -3.99 4.74
N VAL A 72 -12.96 -4.48 3.62
CA VAL A 72 -13.06 -3.71 2.39
C VAL A 72 -14.50 -3.72 1.91
N LYS A 73 -15.04 -2.53 1.61
CA LYS A 73 -16.38 -2.34 1.07
C LYS A 73 -16.35 -1.49 -0.18
N LEU A 74 -17.14 -1.89 -1.15
CA LEU A 74 -17.48 -1.15 -2.35
C LEU A 74 -18.93 -0.66 -2.20
N TYR A 75 -19.15 0.61 -2.43
CA TYR A 75 -20.47 1.24 -2.35
C TYR A 75 -21.06 1.48 -3.74
N ASP A 76 -22.38 1.71 -3.80
CA ASP A 76 -23.10 1.90 -5.06
C ASP A 76 -22.64 3.14 -5.85
N ASP A 77 -22.07 4.13 -5.19
CA ASP A 77 -21.47 5.32 -5.81
C ASP A 77 -20.06 5.06 -6.39
N GLY A 78 -19.57 3.82 -6.28
CA GLY A 78 -18.24 3.40 -6.73
C GLY A 78 -17.13 3.71 -5.74
N SER A 79 -17.41 4.27 -4.58
CA SER A 79 -16.41 4.48 -3.54
C SER A 79 -15.99 3.16 -2.89
N ILE A 80 -14.72 3.10 -2.47
CA ILE A 80 -14.14 1.95 -1.78
C ILE A 80 -13.63 2.40 -0.42
N THR A 81 -13.99 1.68 0.62
CA THR A 81 -13.38 1.83 1.95
C THR A 81 -12.51 0.63 2.26
N ALA A 82 -11.32 0.87 2.77
CA ALA A 82 -10.49 -0.15 3.39
C ALA A 82 -10.24 0.25 4.85
N TYR A 83 -10.57 -0.63 5.78
CA TYR A 83 -10.54 -0.35 7.21
C TYR A 83 -9.80 -1.45 7.96
N ILE A 84 -8.94 -1.07 8.88
CA ILE A 84 -8.26 -1.98 9.81
C ILE A 84 -8.81 -1.69 11.21
N PRO A 85 -9.58 -2.60 11.83
CA PRO A 85 -10.03 -2.43 13.20
C PRO A 85 -8.83 -2.39 14.15
N GLU A 86 -8.70 -1.33 14.92
CA GLU A 86 -7.57 -1.14 15.86
C GLU A 86 -7.42 -2.32 16.82
N ASN A 87 -8.53 -2.84 17.33
CA ASN A 87 -8.57 -3.96 18.25
C ASN A 87 -8.23 -5.32 17.61
N SER A 88 -8.09 -5.38 16.29
CA SER A 88 -7.67 -6.58 15.57
C SER A 88 -6.15 -6.71 15.44
N ILE A 89 -5.42 -5.63 15.67
CA ILE A 89 -3.96 -5.60 15.54
C ILE A 89 -3.34 -6.27 16.76
N TYR A 90 -2.47 -7.23 16.51
CA TYR A 90 -1.64 -7.82 17.56
C TYR A 90 -0.18 -7.90 17.15
N GLU A 91 0.72 -7.73 18.11
CA GLU A 91 2.18 -7.71 17.98
C GLU A 91 2.80 -8.37 19.21
N ASN A 92 3.03 -9.67 19.15
CA ASN A 92 3.49 -10.45 20.30
C ASN A 92 5.03 -10.55 20.39
N ALA A 93 5.74 -10.33 19.28
CA ALA A 93 7.19 -10.32 19.31
C ALA A 93 7.74 -9.10 20.07
N GLU A 94 8.75 -9.33 20.91
CA GLU A 94 9.39 -8.25 21.69
C GLU A 94 10.12 -7.24 20.79
N ASN A 95 10.81 -7.75 19.77
CA ASN A 95 11.77 -6.98 18.96
C ASN A 95 11.29 -6.73 17.52
N LYS A 96 10.00 -6.97 17.21
CA LYS A 96 9.41 -6.75 15.89
C LYS A 96 8.08 -6.08 16.05
N LYS A 97 7.94 -4.91 15.47
CA LYS A 97 6.72 -4.13 15.47
C LYS A 97 6.29 -3.76 14.05
N ILE A 98 5.03 -3.44 13.90
CA ILE A 98 4.50 -2.90 12.66
C ILE A 98 4.92 -1.43 12.56
N GLY A 99 5.76 -1.10 11.60
CA GLY A 99 6.10 0.28 11.28
C GLY A 99 5.04 0.93 10.40
N ASN A 100 4.71 0.27 9.28
CA ASN A 100 3.68 0.73 8.35
C ASN A 100 2.89 -0.44 7.77
N ILE A 101 1.62 -0.20 7.44
CA ILE A 101 0.78 -1.12 6.66
C ILE A 101 0.41 -0.42 5.35
N TYR A 102 0.73 -1.05 4.24
CA TYR A 102 0.35 -0.61 2.90
C TYR A 102 -0.85 -1.43 2.45
N LEU A 103 -2.01 -0.81 2.35
CA LEU A 103 -3.22 -1.42 1.79
C LEU A 103 -3.30 -1.08 0.31
N PHE A 104 -3.39 -2.11 -0.51
CA PHE A 104 -3.51 -1.97 -1.98
C PHE A 104 -2.51 -0.98 -2.56
N PRO A 105 -1.20 -1.15 -2.32
CA PRO A 105 -0.18 -0.14 -2.63
C PRO A 105 -0.12 0.26 -4.11
N LEU A 106 -0.73 -0.53 -4.99
CA LEU A 106 -0.81 -0.25 -6.43
C LEU A 106 -2.25 -0.06 -6.93
N LEU A 107 -3.18 0.27 -6.03
CA LEU A 107 -4.55 0.55 -6.43
C LEU A 107 -4.58 1.75 -7.39
N GLY A 108 -5.25 1.58 -8.53
CA GLY A 108 -5.32 2.60 -9.57
C GLY A 108 -4.07 2.73 -10.45
N ASN A 109 -3.05 1.88 -10.23
CA ASN A 109 -1.88 1.87 -11.11
C ASN A 109 -2.23 1.36 -12.50
N THR A 110 -1.92 2.16 -13.51
CA THR A 110 -2.11 1.81 -14.92
C THR A 110 -0.93 2.31 -15.72
N LYS A 111 -0.70 1.71 -16.88
CA LYS A 111 0.28 2.21 -17.84
C LYS A 111 -0.36 3.33 -18.64
N LEU A 112 0.42 4.37 -18.90
CA LEU A 112 -0.03 5.52 -19.70
C LEU A 112 -0.64 5.07 -21.03
N GLY A 113 -1.86 5.56 -21.29
CA GLY A 113 -2.60 5.28 -22.52
C GLY A 113 -3.23 3.89 -22.63
N GLU A 114 -3.21 3.06 -21.57
CA GLU A 114 -3.94 1.80 -21.55
C GLU A 114 -5.40 1.96 -21.10
N VAL A 115 -5.68 2.97 -20.29
CA VAL A 115 -7.02 3.23 -19.74
C VAL A 115 -7.30 4.73 -19.83
N ASP A 116 -8.45 5.08 -20.36
CA ASP A 116 -8.94 6.46 -20.32
C ASP A 116 -9.36 6.82 -18.91
N GLY A 117 -9.09 8.04 -18.51
CA GLY A 117 -9.49 8.53 -17.21
C GLY A 117 -8.53 9.55 -16.61
N TYR A 118 -8.76 9.83 -15.37
CA TYR A 118 -7.90 10.75 -14.62
C TYR A 118 -7.79 10.33 -13.16
N MET A 119 -6.74 10.82 -12.51
CA MET A 119 -6.52 10.71 -11.10
C MET A 119 -6.51 12.11 -10.49
N PHE A 120 -7.30 12.34 -9.47
CA PHE A 120 -7.27 13.57 -8.71
C PHE A 120 -6.39 13.39 -7.47
N VAL A 121 -5.43 14.28 -7.30
CA VAL A 121 -4.53 14.28 -6.16
C VAL A 121 -4.81 15.51 -5.32
N PRO A 122 -5.11 15.35 -4.02
CA PRO A 122 -5.35 16.48 -3.12
C PRO A 122 -4.01 17.12 -2.71
N ASP A 123 -3.45 17.93 -3.60
CA ASP A 123 -2.24 18.71 -3.35
C ASP A 123 -2.59 20.21 -3.33
N GLY A 124 -2.74 20.79 -2.15
CA GLY A 124 -3.18 22.16 -2.01
C GLY A 124 -4.49 22.42 -2.76
N ASN A 125 -4.42 23.04 -3.92
CA ASN A 125 -5.57 23.26 -4.80
C ASN A 125 -6.02 22.00 -5.57
N GLY A 126 -5.29 20.91 -5.43
CA GLY A 126 -5.48 19.68 -6.16
C GLY A 126 -4.77 19.64 -7.51
N ALA A 127 -4.33 18.45 -7.91
CA ALA A 127 -3.76 18.18 -9.21
C ALA A 127 -4.59 17.10 -9.93
N LEU A 128 -4.83 17.31 -11.21
CA LEU A 128 -5.49 16.36 -12.07
C LEU A 128 -4.48 15.72 -13.01
N ILE A 129 -4.34 14.41 -12.92
CA ILE A 129 -3.42 13.62 -13.75
C ILE A 129 -4.25 12.82 -14.73
N TYR A 130 -4.12 13.12 -16.02
CA TYR A 130 -4.78 12.34 -17.06
C TYR A 130 -3.99 11.07 -17.37
N LEU A 131 -4.68 9.94 -17.41
CA LEU A 131 -4.07 8.63 -17.64
C LEU A 131 -3.69 8.38 -19.11
N ASP A 132 -4.18 9.21 -20.02
CA ASP A 132 -3.85 9.21 -21.45
C ASP A 132 -2.74 10.20 -21.82
N ASP A 133 -2.20 10.95 -20.86
CA ASP A 133 -1.12 11.91 -21.09
C ASP A 133 0.18 11.21 -21.49
N LYS A 134 0.46 11.19 -22.80
CA LYS A 134 1.65 10.57 -23.38
C LYS A 134 2.90 11.43 -23.32
N GLU A 135 2.76 12.68 -22.87
CA GLU A 135 3.88 13.65 -22.86
C GLU A 135 4.78 13.54 -21.62
N GLY A 136 4.39 12.70 -20.66
CA GLY A 136 5.22 12.42 -19.48
C GLY A 136 5.53 13.67 -18.65
N ARG A 137 4.53 14.51 -18.40
CA ARG A 137 4.71 15.78 -17.66
C ARG A 137 5.18 15.63 -16.23
N PHE A 138 5.20 14.41 -15.71
CA PHE A 138 5.58 14.13 -14.34
C PHE A 138 6.85 13.28 -14.33
N ASP A 139 7.99 13.94 -14.34
CA ASP A 139 9.32 13.29 -14.33
C ASP A 139 9.70 12.70 -12.98
N SER A 140 8.97 13.00 -11.92
CA SER A 140 9.25 12.53 -10.57
C SER A 140 7.99 12.03 -9.87
N GLY A 141 8.14 11.00 -9.04
CA GLY A 141 7.06 10.53 -8.17
C GLY A 141 6.57 11.63 -7.22
N TYR A 142 5.27 11.70 -7.03
CA TYR A 142 4.63 12.58 -6.08
C TYR A 142 4.40 11.85 -4.75
N VAL A 143 4.88 12.43 -3.68
CA VAL A 143 4.66 11.93 -2.31
C VAL A 143 4.15 13.06 -1.46
N GLN A 144 2.97 12.90 -0.88
CA GLN A 144 2.39 13.89 0.01
C GLN A 144 2.04 13.26 1.36
N LYS A 145 2.26 14.04 2.42
CA LYS A 145 1.78 13.74 3.76
C LYS A 145 0.31 14.15 3.85
N VAL A 146 -0.57 13.23 4.21
CA VAL A 146 -2.00 13.52 4.43
C VAL A 146 -2.19 14.24 5.76
N TYR A 147 -1.40 13.87 6.76
CA TYR A 147 -1.34 14.55 8.04
C TYR A 147 -0.02 15.31 8.16
N GLY A 148 -0.10 16.55 8.63
CA GLY A 148 1.07 17.39 8.87
C GLY A 148 1.96 16.85 9.99
N SER A 149 3.04 17.58 10.25
CA SER A 149 3.89 17.31 11.41
C SER A 149 3.08 17.47 12.69
N ASP A 150 3.19 16.50 13.59
CA ASP A 150 2.70 16.69 14.95
C ASP A 150 3.62 17.69 15.66
N VAL A 151 3.12 18.91 15.81
CA VAL A 151 3.87 19.99 16.42
C VAL A 151 4.15 19.73 17.91
N GLY A 152 3.37 18.84 18.53
CA GLY A 152 3.52 18.47 19.93
C GLY A 152 4.67 17.50 20.19
N VAL A 153 5.06 16.72 19.20
CA VAL A 153 6.11 15.68 19.33
C VAL A 153 7.39 16.04 18.58
N GLY A 154 7.36 17.08 17.75
CA GLY A 154 8.52 17.50 16.96
C GLY A 154 8.92 16.56 15.83
N GLU A 155 8.14 15.50 15.60
CA GLU A 155 8.37 14.53 14.53
C GLU A 155 7.25 14.59 13.50
N SER A 156 7.62 14.46 12.23
CA SER A 156 6.67 14.40 11.14
C SER A 156 6.29 12.96 10.87
N TYR A 157 5.13 12.52 11.32
CA TYR A 157 4.55 11.24 10.90
C TYR A 157 4.04 11.35 9.47
N VAL A 158 4.57 10.50 8.62
CA VAL A 158 4.31 10.52 7.19
C VAL A 158 3.39 9.38 6.84
N LEU A 159 2.15 9.68 6.47
CA LEU A 159 1.42 8.82 5.57
C LEU A 159 1.83 9.21 4.14
N SER A 160 2.77 8.48 3.57
CA SER A 160 3.15 8.71 2.18
C SER A 160 2.23 7.91 1.27
N LEU A 161 1.51 8.61 0.43
CA LEU A 161 0.91 8.00 -0.76
C LEU A 161 2.06 7.72 -1.74
N LEU A 162 2.42 6.45 -1.88
CA LEU A 162 3.41 6.03 -2.87
C LEU A 162 2.76 6.06 -4.25
N TRP A 163 3.28 6.93 -5.09
CA TRP A 163 2.98 6.95 -6.51
C TRP A 163 3.89 5.97 -7.25
N SER A 164 3.31 5.22 -8.17
CA SER A 164 4.11 4.49 -9.12
C SER A 164 4.93 5.48 -9.94
N GLN A 165 6.23 5.28 -9.97
CA GLN A 165 7.08 5.96 -10.94
C GLN A 165 6.62 5.57 -12.33
N TYR A 166 6.28 6.54 -13.14
CA TYR A 166 6.09 6.34 -14.56
C TYR A 166 7.46 6.08 -15.18
N GLU A 167 7.71 4.84 -15.56
CA GLU A 167 8.82 4.58 -16.48
C GLU A 167 8.41 5.08 -17.87
N THR A 168 8.95 6.21 -18.25
CA THR A 168 8.95 6.67 -19.64
C THR A 168 9.95 5.84 -20.41
N HIS A 169 9.49 4.93 -21.24
CA HIS A 169 10.26 4.33 -22.33
C HIS A 169 9.43 4.30 -23.60
#